data_044cb156bdeb081440baf79f61335f69
#
_entry.id   044cb156bdeb081440baf79f61335f69
#
_cell.length_a   1.000
_cell.length_b   1.000
_cell.length_c   1.000
_cell.angle_alpha   90.00
_cell.angle_beta   90.00
_cell.angle_gamma   90.00
#
_symmetry.space_group_name_H-M   'P 1'
#
loop_
_entity.id
_entity.type
_entity.pdbx_description
1 polymer ?
#
loop_
_entity_poly.entity_id
_entity_poly.type
_entity_poly.pdbx_seq_one_letter_code
_entity_poly.pdbx_strand_id
1 'polypeptide(L)'
;MKSIGVFHSDPKKYLEAVLTAHSNNRPVFLGNPNWGALELKSAAQLIPVGTAIEGITLTPQGKAPSNWPEGWLDCLFIPTGGTGGKVKFVIHNTKTLRAAALGLRDALMARGLSPILHGASFTPPYHVSGLMPVLRAQFTGGSYGHYDGRFLSNQTLPEIKLPVGGTKIASLVHTQISRILEHPEGLKWLKQFNVILLGGAAVPGPVINAIRNHHLPVYASYGMTETAALCSFCPPEKIWSDEPLRGYPLPGVKFIEINHHIHIHSPACGLGYWLGEKFPDPYPTGDLGHVNADGSVEIQGRGDRIINSGGEKVDPARIEDVLKATGLVKDIFVFGVIDAQWGQRVVACVVASEYNSAALKKAVEVLEPAARPKNYIFVEKIPLDARGKFDRLAAERLLQI
;
A
#
# COMPACT_ATOMS: atom_id res chain seq x y z
N MET A 1 -31.92 -3.74 -6.74
CA MET A 1 -30.86 -4.80 -6.78
C MET A 1 -30.14 -4.77 -5.44
N LYS A 2 -29.85 -5.92 -4.80
CA LYS A 2 -29.22 -5.97 -3.47
C LYS A 2 -27.70 -6.02 -3.61
N SER A 3 -26.99 -5.21 -2.84
CA SER A 3 -25.53 -5.26 -2.72
C SER A 3 -25.07 -6.58 -2.06
N ILE A 4 -23.78 -6.86 -2.13
CA ILE A 4 -23.14 -8.00 -1.48
C ILE A 4 -21.88 -7.53 -0.73
N GLY A 5 -21.66 -8.10 0.45
CA GLY A 5 -20.41 -7.99 1.21
C GLY A 5 -19.67 -9.33 1.19
N VAL A 6 -18.43 -9.33 0.69
CA VAL A 6 -17.62 -10.53 0.52
C VAL A 6 -16.49 -10.56 1.55
N PHE A 7 -16.44 -11.65 2.36
CA PHE A 7 -15.51 -11.82 3.48
C PHE A 7 -14.90 -13.23 3.54
N HIS A 8 -14.80 -13.94 2.43
CA HIS A 8 -14.24 -15.28 2.44
C HIS A 8 -12.76 -15.29 2.84
N SER A 9 -12.37 -16.21 3.73
CA SER A 9 -10.97 -16.43 4.08
C SER A 9 -10.19 -17.17 2.98
N ASP A 10 -10.88 -17.96 2.14
CA ASP A 10 -10.32 -18.59 0.96
C ASP A 10 -10.23 -17.55 -0.18
N PRO A 11 -9.03 -17.22 -0.65
CA PRO A 11 -8.84 -16.20 -1.70
C PRO A 11 -9.52 -16.55 -3.04
N LYS A 12 -9.61 -17.84 -3.37
CA LYS A 12 -10.27 -18.29 -4.61
C LYS A 12 -11.77 -18.04 -4.54
N LYS A 13 -12.41 -18.45 -3.46
CA LYS A 13 -13.85 -18.19 -3.21
C LYS A 13 -14.13 -16.70 -3.12
N TYR A 14 -13.21 -15.95 -2.49
CA TYR A 14 -13.31 -14.50 -2.40
C TYR A 14 -13.36 -13.84 -3.77
N LEU A 15 -12.38 -14.15 -4.62
CA LEU A 15 -12.31 -13.58 -5.98
C LEU A 15 -13.48 -14.03 -6.85
N GLU A 16 -13.89 -15.31 -6.77
CA GLU A 16 -15.04 -15.82 -7.50
C GLU A 16 -16.32 -15.06 -7.15
N ALA A 17 -16.59 -14.84 -5.85
CA ALA A 17 -17.75 -14.09 -5.39
C ALA A 17 -17.70 -12.62 -5.84
N VAL A 18 -16.55 -11.95 -5.71
CA VAL A 18 -16.37 -10.55 -6.13
C VAL A 18 -16.57 -10.41 -7.64
N LEU A 19 -15.91 -11.24 -8.44
CA LEU A 19 -15.95 -11.14 -9.89
C LEU A 19 -17.34 -11.49 -10.45
N THR A 20 -18.00 -12.51 -9.90
CA THR A 20 -19.36 -12.90 -10.26
C THR A 20 -20.36 -11.77 -9.95
N ALA A 21 -20.26 -11.17 -8.76
CA ALA A 21 -21.15 -10.07 -8.40
C ALA A 21 -20.91 -8.82 -9.26
N HIS A 22 -19.63 -8.49 -9.49
CA HIS A 22 -19.24 -7.35 -10.33
C HIS A 22 -19.71 -7.50 -11.78
N SER A 23 -19.52 -8.68 -12.39
CA SER A 23 -19.99 -8.95 -13.75
C SER A 23 -21.51 -8.91 -13.90
N ASN A 24 -22.24 -9.14 -12.81
CA ASN A 24 -23.70 -9.02 -12.74
C ASN A 24 -24.17 -7.59 -12.36
N ASN A 25 -23.31 -6.59 -12.45
CA ASN A 25 -23.61 -5.20 -12.09
C ASN A 25 -24.19 -5.08 -10.67
N ARG A 26 -23.62 -5.79 -9.71
CA ARG A 26 -24.04 -5.79 -8.32
C ARG A 26 -23.00 -5.07 -7.47
N PRO A 27 -23.37 -4.03 -6.66
CA PRO A 27 -22.45 -3.34 -5.78
C PRO A 27 -21.81 -4.29 -4.77
N VAL A 28 -20.46 -4.28 -4.67
CA VAL A 28 -19.70 -5.24 -3.86
C VAL A 28 -18.89 -4.53 -2.78
N PHE A 29 -19.16 -4.81 -1.51
CA PHE A 29 -18.33 -4.39 -0.39
C PHE A 29 -17.27 -5.46 -0.13
N LEU A 30 -16.00 -5.11 -0.30
CA LEU A 30 -14.88 -5.98 0.00
C LEU A 30 -14.58 -5.93 1.50
N GLY A 31 -14.59 -7.07 2.16
CA GLY A 31 -14.32 -7.14 3.59
C GLY A 31 -13.12 -8.04 3.90
N ASN A 32 -12.36 -7.69 4.92
CA ASN A 32 -11.30 -8.54 5.43
C ASN A 32 -11.88 -9.55 6.43
N PRO A 33 -11.80 -10.86 6.17
CA PRO A 33 -12.34 -11.89 7.06
C PRO A 33 -11.64 -11.95 8.43
N ASN A 34 -10.45 -11.32 8.54
CA ASN A 34 -9.65 -11.30 9.76
C ASN A 34 -9.78 -9.98 10.55
N TRP A 35 -10.77 -9.14 10.21
CA TRP A 35 -11.03 -7.94 11.01
C TRP A 35 -11.39 -8.29 12.46
N GLY A 36 -10.85 -7.50 13.39
CA GLY A 36 -11.24 -7.55 14.79
C GLY A 36 -12.63 -6.95 15.04
N ALA A 37 -13.10 -7.03 16.28
CA ALA A 37 -14.43 -6.58 16.67
C ALA A 37 -14.71 -5.10 16.35
N LEU A 38 -13.71 -4.23 16.45
CA LEU A 38 -13.85 -2.79 16.16
C LEU A 38 -14.04 -2.53 14.66
N GLU A 39 -13.24 -3.15 13.82
CA GLU A 39 -13.36 -3.03 12.36
C GLU A 39 -14.66 -3.65 11.86
N LEU A 40 -15.05 -4.82 12.38
CA LEU A 40 -16.33 -5.46 12.03
C LEU A 40 -17.52 -4.58 12.44
N LYS A 41 -17.49 -3.96 13.63
CA LYS A 41 -18.51 -3.01 14.06
C LYS A 41 -18.56 -1.80 13.13
N SER A 42 -17.39 -1.22 12.78
CA SER A 42 -17.30 -0.10 11.84
C SER A 42 -17.83 -0.47 10.45
N ALA A 43 -17.47 -1.64 9.93
CA ALA A 43 -17.96 -2.15 8.64
C ALA A 43 -19.47 -2.38 8.66
N ALA A 44 -20.00 -2.97 9.74
CA ALA A 44 -21.45 -3.19 9.88
C ALA A 44 -22.25 -1.89 9.80
N GLN A 45 -21.74 -0.82 10.42
CA GLN A 45 -22.37 0.50 10.39
C GLN A 45 -22.33 1.18 9.01
N LEU A 46 -21.37 0.81 8.17
CA LEU A 46 -21.20 1.35 6.82
C LEU A 46 -21.95 0.53 5.76
N ILE A 47 -21.98 -0.79 5.90
CA ILE A 47 -22.63 -1.68 4.92
C ILE A 47 -24.14 -1.56 5.04
N PRO A 48 -24.86 -1.29 3.92
CA PRO A 48 -26.28 -1.03 3.93
C PRO A 48 -27.11 -2.22 4.45
N VAL A 49 -28.16 -1.93 5.21
CA VAL A 49 -29.16 -2.93 5.59
C VAL A 49 -29.71 -3.64 4.33
N GLY A 50 -29.87 -4.95 4.40
CA GLY A 50 -30.31 -5.76 3.28
C GLY A 50 -29.21 -6.21 2.32
N THR A 51 -27.94 -5.81 2.54
CA THR A 51 -26.78 -6.37 1.85
C THR A 51 -26.62 -7.84 2.23
N ALA A 52 -26.47 -8.73 1.23
CA ALA A 52 -26.13 -10.14 1.48
C ALA A 52 -24.66 -10.23 1.93
N ILE A 53 -24.39 -11.00 2.97
CA ILE A 53 -23.02 -11.21 3.46
C ILE A 53 -22.58 -12.64 3.20
N GLU A 54 -21.39 -12.81 2.64
CA GLU A 54 -20.76 -14.09 2.39
C GLU A 54 -19.42 -14.21 3.12
N GLY A 55 -19.16 -15.37 3.70
CA GLY A 55 -17.88 -15.73 4.32
C GLY A 55 -17.80 -15.56 5.83
N ILE A 56 -18.57 -14.64 6.42
CA ILE A 56 -18.66 -14.43 7.88
C ILE A 56 -20.10 -14.14 8.31
N THR A 57 -20.33 -14.19 9.62
CA THR A 57 -21.58 -13.68 10.21
C THR A 57 -21.43 -12.20 10.54
N LEU A 58 -22.12 -11.34 9.80
CA LEU A 58 -22.16 -9.89 10.02
C LEU A 58 -23.58 -9.38 9.73
N THR A 59 -24.12 -8.57 10.63
CA THR A 59 -25.42 -7.91 10.43
C THR A 59 -25.20 -6.48 9.96
N PRO A 60 -25.47 -6.14 8.68
CA PRO A 60 -25.37 -4.79 8.15
C PRO A 60 -26.35 -3.85 8.86
N GLN A 61 -25.87 -2.67 9.23
CA GLN A 61 -26.59 -1.64 9.97
C GLN A 61 -26.58 -0.28 9.26
N GLY A 62 -25.81 -0.16 8.17
CA GLY A 62 -25.66 1.08 7.43
C GLY A 62 -26.93 1.51 6.74
N LYS A 63 -27.07 2.81 6.49
CA LYS A 63 -28.22 3.36 5.77
C LYS A 63 -28.23 2.82 4.34
N ALA A 64 -29.31 2.15 3.96
CA ALA A 64 -29.51 1.73 2.59
C ALA A 64 -29.86 2.95 1.72
N PRO A 65 -29.25 3.12 0.53
CA PRO A 65 -29.73 4.09 -0.43
C PRO A 65 -31.14 3.72 -0.89
N SER A 66 -32.01 4.70 -1.06
CA SER A 66 -33.34 4.46 -1.62
C SER A 66 -33.27 3.83 -3.03
N ASN A 67 -32.32 4.34 -3.83
CA ASN A 67 -31.89 3.74 -5.10
C ASN A 67 -30.37 3.85 -5.20
N TRP A 68 -29.71 2.86 -5.80
CA TRP A 68 -28.31 2.98 -6.14
C TRP A 68 -28.17 4.02 -7.26
N PRO A 69 -27.26 5.01 -7.11
CA PRO A 69 -27.03 5.99 -8.16
C PRO A 69 -26.68 5.30 -9.49
N GLU A 70 -27.09 5.89 -10.60
CA GLU A 70 -26.70 5.43 -11.93
C GLU A 70 -25.16 5.41 -12.04
N GLY A 71 -24.60 4.32 -12.54
CA GLY A 71 -23.13 4.11 -12.60
C GLY A 71 -22.50 3.61 -11.30
N TRP A 72 -23.31 3.25 -10.27
CA TRP A 72 -22.80 2.63 -9.04
C TRP A 72 -23.12 1.13 -8.94
N LEU A 73 -23.87 0.60 -9.86
CA LEU A 73 -24.23 -0.83 -9.87
C LEU A 73 -23.03 -1.74 -10.12
N ASP A 74 -22.01 -1.26 -10.84
CA ASP A 74 -20.76 -1.94 -11.11
C ASP A 74 -19.63 -1.53 -10.14
N CYS A 75 -19.97 -0.95 -8.97
CA CYS A 75 -18.97 -0.46 -8.03
C CYS A 75 -18.43 -1.55 -7.09
N LEU A 76 -17.11 -1.48 -6.89
CA LEU A 76 -16.41 -2.14 -5.81
C LEU A 76 -16.12 -1.11 -4.71
N PHE A 77 -16.53 -1.43 -3.49
CA PHE A 77 -16.27 -0.67 -2.29
C PHE A 77 -15.05 -1.29 -1.59
N ILE A 78 -13.87 -0.72 -1.88
CA ILE A 78 -12.59 -1.27 -1.46
C ILE A 78 -12.20 -0.68 -0.11
N PRO A 79 -11.94 -1.51 0.92
CA PRO A 79 -11.63 -1.00 2.24
C PRO A 79 -10.25 -0.36 2.28
N THR A 80 -10.17 0.79 2.94
CA THR A 80 -8.92 1.42 3.36
C THR A 80 -8.95 1.68 4.85
N GLY A 81 -7.77 1.61 5.49
CA GLY A 81 -7.68 1.81 6.93
C GLY A 81 -7.64 3.28 7.31
N GLY A 82 -8.47 3.66 8.29
CA GLY A 82 -8.27 4.86 9.09
C GLY A 82 -7.52 4.53 10.38
N THR A 83 -6.92 5.51 11.05
CA THR A 83 -6.38 5.39 12.40
C THR A 83 -7.49 5.02 13.40
N GLY A 84 -7.21 4.12 14.37
CA GLY A 84 -8.14 3.79 15.44
C GLY A 84 -9.27 2.80 15.08
N GLY A 85 -9.04 1.83 14.17
CA GLY A 85 -10.01 0.77 13.86
C GLY A 85 -11.21 1.20 13.02
N LYS A 86 -11.23 2.44 12.52
CA LYS A 86 -12.28 2.92 11.61
C LYS A 86 -12.02 2.43 10.19
N VAL A 87 -12.99 1.74 9.61
CA VAL A 87 -12.98 1.34 8.21
C VAL A 87 -13.54 2.48 7.35
N LYS A 88 -12.96 2.68 6.17
CA LYS A 88 -13.54 3.50 5.10
C LYS A 88 -13.58 2.64 3.84
N PHE A 89 -14.55 2.87 2.98
CA PHE A 89 -14.62 2.22 1.68
C PHE A 89 -14.42 3.25 0.57
N VAL A 90 -13.42 3.04 -0.26
CA VAL A 90 -13.23 3.80 -1.50
C VAL A 90 -14.12 3.20 -2.57
N ILE A 91 -14.81 4.06 -3.31
CA ILE A 91 -15.74 3.64 -4.37
C ILE A 91 -14.99 3.65 -5.69
N HIS A 92 -14.88 2.49 -6.31
CA HIS A 92 -14.38 2.34 -7.67
C HIS A 92 -15.44 1.70 -8.56
N ASN A 93 -15.65 2.23 -9.75
CA ASN A 93 -16.45 1.59 -10.79
C ASN A 93 -15.55 0.94 -11.86
N THR A 94 -16.15 0.23 -12.80
CA THR A 94 -15.42 -0.42 -13.90
C THR A 94 -14.55 0.57 -14.68
N LYS A 95 -14.97 1.83 -14.86
CA LYS A 95 -14.19 2.85 -15.60
C LYS A 95 -12.88 3.16 -14.88
N THR A 96 -12.91 3.44 -13.59
CA THR A 96 -11.71 3.80 -12.81
C THR A 96 -10.75 2.61 -12.69
N LEU A 97 -11.26 1.41 -12.46
CA LEU A 97 -10.45 0.18 -12.37
C LEU A 97 -9.82 -0.19 -13.72
N ARG A 98 -10.60 -0.06 -14.81
CA ARG A 98 -10.11 -0.28 -16.16
C ARG A 98 -9.04 0.74 -16.56
N ALA A 99 -9.23 2.02 -16.21
CA ALA A 99 -8.24 3.07 -16.46
C ALA A 99 -6.89 2.74 -15.79
N ALA A 100 -6.90 2.30 -14.53
CA ALA A 100 -5.69 1.87 -13.84
C ALA A 100 -5.01 0.66 -14.52
N ALA A 101 -5.80 -0.33 -14.93
CA ALA A 101 -5.29 -1.54 -15.59
C ALA A 101 -4.68 -1.24 -16.96
N LEU A 102 -5.38 -0.46 -17.78
CA LEU A 102 -4.93 -0.10 -19.12
C LEU A 102 -3.78 0.91 -19.08
N GLY A 103 -3.76 1.84 -18.12
CA GLY A 103 -2.63 2.75 -17.92
C GLY A 103 -1.32 2.00 -17.65
N LEU A 104 -1.34 0.95 -16.81
CA LEU A 104 -0.16 0.10 -16.61
C LEU A 104 0.20 -0.66 -17.89
N ARG A 105 -0.78 -1.27 -18.58
CA ARG A 105 -0.55 -1.96 -19.84
C ARG A 105 0.17 -1.05 -20.85
N ASP A 106 -0.35 0.14 -21.06
CA ASP A 106 0.17 1.08 -22.05
C ASP A 106 1.59 1.57 -21.70
N ALA A 107 1.85 1.82 -20.39
CA ALA A 107 3.19 2.15 -19.91
C ALA A 107 4.19 0.99 -20.13
N LEU A 108 3.77 -0.26 -19.96
CA LEU A 108 4.61 -1.44 -20.20
C LEU A 108 4.79 -1.72 -21.71
N MET A 109 3.75 -1.51 -22.52
CA MET A 109 3.85 -1.59 -23.99
C MET A 109 4.85 -0.58 -24.56
N ALA A 110 4.85 0.66 -24.06
CA ALA A 110 5.83 1.68 -24.45
C ALA A 110 7.29 1.25 -24.14
N ARG A 111 7.47 0.24 -23.31
CA ARG A 111 8.74 -0.38 -22.93
C ARG A 111 9.01 -1.71 -23.65
N GLY A 112 8.22 -2.05 -24.67
CA GLY A 112 8.38 -3.27 -25.48
C GLY A 112 7.82 -4.54 -24.85
N LEU A 113 7.03 -4.44 -23.78
CA LEU A 113 6.38 -5.59 -23.14
C LEU A 113 5.03 -5.91 -23.79
N SER A 114 4.57 -7.16 -23.66
CA SER A 114 3.30 -7.62 -24.20
C SER A 114 2.11 -6.89 -23.56
N PRO A 115 1.04 -6.57 -24.36
CA PRO A 115 -0.19 -6.00 -23.82
C PRO A 115 -1.03 -6.97 -22.98
N ILE A 116 -0.78 -8.27 -23.10
CA ILE A 116 -1.46 -9.31 -22.30
C ILE A 116 -0.73 -9.42 -20.96
N LEU A 117 -1.42 -9.07 -19.87
CA LEU A 117 -0.83 -9.05 -18.54
C LEU A 117 -1.28 -10.27 -17.73
N HIS A 118 -0.31 -11.10 -17.33
CA HIS A 118 -0.55 -12.23 -16.42
C HIS A 118 -0.17 -11.82 -15.01
N GLY A 119 -1.11 -11.88 -14.06
CA GLY A 119 -0.93 -11.43 -12.68
C GLY A 119 -0.61 -12.56 -11.70
N ALA A 120 0.46 -12.41 -10.93
CA ALA A 120 0.72 -13.19 -9.71
C ALA A 120 0.49 -12.31 -8.48
N SER A 121 -0.54 -12.65 -7.69
CA SER A 121 -0.88 -11.92 -6.47
C SER A 121 -0.44 -12.69 -5.23
N PHE A 122 0.24 -11.99 -4.32
CA PHE A 122 0.73 -12.51 -3.04
C PHE A 122 0.16 -11.73 -1.85
N THR A 123 -0.71 -10.78 -2.13
CA THR A 123 -1.42 -9.97 -1.14
C THR A 123 -2.90 -10.34 -1.12
N PRO A 124 -3.58 -10.19 0.04
CA PRO A 124 -4.97 -10.59 0.16
C PRO A 124 -5.88 -9.86 -0.84
N PRO A 125 -6.88 -10.55 -1.43
CA PRO A 125 -7.74 -9.98 -2.47
C PRO A 125 -8.70 -8.88 -1.99
N TYR A 126 -8.88 -8.71 -0.69
CA TYR A 126 -9.63 -7.60 -0.12
C TYR A 126 -8.83 -6.29 -0.06
N HIS A 127 -7.53 -6.32 -0.34
CA HIS A 127 -6.72 -5.11 -0.57
C HIS A 127 -6.63 -4.82 -2.06
N VAL A 128 -6.57 -3.54 -2.40
CA VAL A 128 -6.44 -3.09 -3.80
C VAL A 128 -5.22 -3.70 -4.49
N SER A 129 -4.12 -3.92 -3.75
CA SER A 129 -2.89 -4.57 -4.25
C SER A 129 -3.07 -6.05 -4.60
N GLY A 130 -4.00 -6.74 -3.94
CA GLY A 130 -4.33 -8.14 -4.24
C GLY A 130 -5.42 -8.30 -5.29
N LEU A 131 -6.33 -7.32 -5.39
CA LEU A 131 -7.42 -7.29 -6.36
C LEU A 131 -6.94 -6.89 -7.77
N MET A 132 -6.12 -5.83 -7.87
CA MET A 132 -5.71 -5.29 -9.18
C MET A 132 -4.94 -6.25 -10.08
N PRO A 133 -4.09 -7.18 -9.59
CA PRO A 133 -3.50 -8.21 -10.46
C PRO A 133 -4.54 -9.03 -11.23
N VAL A 134 -5.67 -9.32 -10.59
CA VAL A 134 -6.79 -10.07 -11.20
C VAL A 134 -7.51 -9.22 -12.25
N LEU A 135 -7.87 -7.99 -11.90
CA LEU A 135 -8.56 -7.07 -12.81
C LEU A 135 -7.69 -6.68 -14.03
N ARG A 136 -6.38 -6.49 -13.82
CA ARG A 136 -5.44 -6.26 -14.93
C ARG A 136 -5.45 -7.44 -15.92
N ALA A 137 -5.38 -8.66 -15.42
CA ALA A 137 -5.46 -9.85 -16.25
C ALA A 137 -6.79 -9.89 -17.04
N GLN A 138 -7.94 -9.68 -16.37
CA GLN A 138 -9.25 -9.67 -17.03
C GLN A 138 -9.35 -8.59 -18.11
N PHE A 139 -8.95 -7.35 -17.82
CA PHE A 139 -9.07 -6.25 -18.78
C PHE A 139 -8.09 -6.33 -19.97
N THR A 140 -7.08 -7.18 -19.90
CA THR A 140 -6.06 -7.34 -20.93
C THR A 140 -6.04 -8.72 -21.59
N GLY A 141 -7.02 -9.58 -21.25
CA GLY A 141 -7.11 -10.95 -21.80
C GLY A 141 -6.03 -11.90 -21.25
N GLY A 142 -5.43 -11.57 -20.12
CA GLY A 142 -4.44 -12.40 -19.44
C GLY A 142 -5.04 -13.39 -18.46
N SER A 143 -4.17 -14.06 -17.72
CA SER A 143 -4.51 -15.01 -16.65
C SER A 143 -3.96 -14.52 -15.31
N TYR A 144 -4.52 -15.01 -14.23
CA TYR A 144 -4.02 -14.68 -12.89
C TYR A 144 -3.87 -15.92 -12.02
N GLY A 145 -2.92 -15.85 -11.07
CA GLY A 145 -2.77 -16.79 -9.98
C GLY A 145 -2.74 -16.04 -8.66
N HIS A 146 -3.47 -16.54 -7.68
CA HIS A 146 -3.35 -16.09 -6.30
C HIS A 146 -2.55 -17.12 -5.50
N TYR A 147 -1.53 -16.64 -4.80
CA TYR A 147 -0.60 -17.47 -4.04
C TYR A 147 -0.66 -17.05 -2.57
N ASP A 148 -0.61 -18.04 -1.68
CA ASP A 148 -0.63 -17.77 -0.25
C ASP A 148 0.61 -16.96 0.16
N GLY A 149 0.42 -15.74 0.65
CA GLY A 149 1.51 -14.88 1.14
C GLY A 149 2.30 -15.47 2.32
N ARG A 150 1.77 -16.53 2.97
CA ARG A 150 2.46 -17.27 4.05
C ARG A 150 3.58 -18.17 3.56
N PHE A 151 3.76 -18.35 2.24
CA PHE A 151 4.88 -19.13 1.69
C PHE A 151 6.25 -18.70 2.27
N LEU A 152 6.38 -17.42 2.62
CA LEU A 152 7.58 -16.85 3.24
C LEU A 152 7.83 -17.36 4.67
N SER A 153 6.79 -17.78 5.38
CA SER A 153 6.92 -18.37 6.72
C SER A 153 7.36 -19.83 6.66
N ASN A 154 7.04 -20.52 5.55
CA ASN A 154 7.30 -21.94 5.35
C ASN A 154 8.60 -22.20 4.56
N GLN A 155 9.34 -21.16 4.22
CA GLN A 155 10.56 -21.23 3.41
C GLN A 155 10.42 -22.01 2.07
N THR A 156 9.20 -22.02 1.51
CA THR A 156 8.88 -22.74 0.28
C THR A 156 8.35 -21.75 -0.76
N LEU A 157 9.11 -21.55 -1.84
CA LEU A 157 8.67 -20.69 -2.94
C LEU A 157 7.58 -21.40 -3.75
N PRO A 158 6.41 -20.74 -4.00
CA PRO A 158 5.35 -21.37 -4.77
C PRO A 158 5.75 -21.53 -6.24
N GLU A 159 5.31 -22.61 -6.86
CA GLU A 159 5.37 -22.78 -8.30
C GLU A 159 4.41 -21.79 -8.98
N ILE A 160 4.93 -20.94 -9.87
CA ILE A 160 4.14 -19.95 -10.59
C ILE A 160 3.54 -20.56 -11.85
N LYS A 161 2.24 -20.78 -11.82
CA LYS A 161 1.46 -21.36 -12.94
C LYS A 161 0.78 -20.26 -13.75
N LEU A 162 1.56 -19.54 -14.55
CA LEU A 162 1.07 -18.54 -15.51
C LEU A 162 1.42 -19.00 -16.93
N PRO A 163 0.57 -18.65 -17.92
CA PRO A 163 0.80 -19.05 -19.32
C PRO A 163 2.16 -18.60 -19.86
N VAL A 164 2.63 -19.29 -20.86
CA VAL A 164 3.77 -18.88 -21.69
C VAL A 164 3.29 -17.79 -22.65
N GLY A 165 4.11 -16.77 -22.84
CA GLY A 165 3.71 -15.56 -23.58
C GLY A 165 3.06 -14.53 -22.66
N GLY A 166 2.87 -13.31 -23.17
CA GLY A 166 2.37 -12.21 -22.36
C GLY A 166 3.41 -11.66 -21.36
N THR A 167 3.01 -10.69 -20.56
CA THR A 167 3.84 -10.07 -19.51
C THR A 167 3.46 -10.63 -18.17
N LYS A 168 4.37 -11.35 -17.51
CA LYS A 168 4.20 -11.90 -16.16
C LYS A 168 4.53 -10.84 -15.12
N ILE A 169 3.57 -10.49 -14.28
CA ILE A 169 3.67 -9.44 -13.27
C ILE A 169 3.48 -10.04 -11.88
N ALA A 170 4.46 -9.86 -10.98
CA ALA A 170 4.28 -10.07 -9.56
C ALA A 170 4.01 -8.74 -8.84
N SER A 171 3.10 -8.75 -7.86
CA SER A 171 2.92 -7.63 -6.93
C SER A 171 3.45 -8.04 -5.56
N LEU A 172 4.52 -7.39 -5.11
CA LEU A 172 5.24 -7.73 -3.88
C LEU A 172 5.45 -6.48 -3.01
N VAL A 173 5.64 -6.72 -1.71
CA VAL A 173 6.14 -5.71 -0.77
C VAL A 173 7.62 -5.96 -0.46
N HIS A 174 8.33 -4.93 0.05
CA HIS A 174 9.78 -5.02 0.28
C HIS A 174 10.18 -6.17 1.22
N THR A 175 9.38 -6.45 2.26
CA THR A 175 9.63 -7.57 3.18
C THR A 175 9.53 -8.93 2.49
N GLN A 176 8.69 -9.04 1.47
CA GLN A 176 8.59 -10.28 0.67
C GLN A 176 9.83 -10.44 -0.19
N ILE A 177 10.30 -9.39 -0.88
CA ILE A 177 11.54 -9.46 -1.67
C ILE A 177 12.73 -9.83 -0.81
N SER A 178 12.91 -9.19 0.37
CA SER A 178 14.00 -9.52 1.29
C SER A 178 14.03 -11.01 1.64
N ARG A 179 12.89 -11.56 2.07
CA ARG A 179 12.79 -12.97 2.46
C ARG A 179 12.97 -13.94 1.28
N ILE A 180 12.47 -13.56 0.09
CA ILE A 180 12.68 -14.37 -1.12
C ILE A 180 14.18 -14.43 -1.45
N LEU A 181 14.91 -13.33 -1.31
CA LEU A 181 16.35 -13.28 -1.56
C LEU A 181 17.20 -14.09 -0.54
N GLU A 182 16.67 -14.34 0.66
CA GLU A 182 17.28 -15.26 1.64
C GLU A 182 17.15 -16.73 1.24
N HIS A 183 16.22 -17.06 0.34
CA HIS A 183 16.04 -18.43 -0.15
C HIS A 183 17.06 -18.76 -1.25
N PRO A 184 17.69 -19.97 -1.26
CA PRO A 184 18.69 -20.34 -2.27
C PRO A 184 18.23 -20.16 -3.72
N GLU A 185 16.98 -20.50 -4.02
CA GLU A 185 16.37 -20.35 -5.36
C GLU A 185 15.66 -18.99 -5.56
N GLY A 186 15.70 -18.09 -4.57
CA GLY A 186 14.93 -16.86 -4.56
C GLY A 186 15.22 -15.93 -5.73
N LEU A 187 16.50 -15.75 -6.06
CA LEU A 187 16.91 -14.93 -7.20
C LEU A 187 16.37 -15.48 -8.53
N LYS A 188 16.47 -16.80 -8.75
CA LYS A 188 15.93 -17.46 -9.93
C LYS A 188 14.41 -17.35 -9.99
N TRP A 189 13.76 -17.47 -8.84
CA TRP A 189 12.32 -17.34 -8.73
C TRP A 189 11.84 -15.92 -9.07
N LEU A 190 12.52 -14.86 -8.61
CA LEU A 190 12.20 -13.48 -8.97
C LEU A 190 12.39 -13.20 -10.46
N LYS A 191 13.43 -13.77 -11.07
CA LYS A 191 13.75 -13.58 -12.50
C LYS A 191 12.78 -14.25 -13.48
N GLN A 192 11.83 -15.06 -13.01
CA GLN A 192 10.78 -15.61 -13.87
C GLN A 192 9.70 -14.58 -14.27
N PHE A 193 9.64 -13.44 -13.59
CA PHE A 193 8.69 -12.35 -13.90
C PHE A 193 9.33 -11.34 -14.85
N ASN A 194 8.52 -10.79 -15.75
CA ASN A 194 8.93 -9.66 -16.59
C ASN A 194 8.87 -8.34 -15.81
N VAL A 195 7.96 -8.27 -14.83
CA VAL A 195 7.69 -7.08 -14.01
C VAL A 195 7.45 -7.52 -12.57
N ILE A 196 8.13 -6.87 -11.63
CA ILE A 196 7.85 -6.98 -10.20
C ILE A 196 7.41 -5.59 -9.72
N LEU A 197 6.11 -5.41 -9.49
CA LEU A 197 5.60 -4.18 -8.88
C LEU A 197 5.89 -4.21 -7.39
N LEU A 198 6.79 -3.36 -6.95
CA LEU A 198 7.18 -3.21 -5.56
C LEU A 198 6.54 -1.96 -4.97
N GLY A 199 5.64 -2.12 -4.01
CA GLY A 199 4.91 -1.00 -3.42
C GLY A 199 4.54 -1.20 -1.97
N GLY A 200 3.70 -0.29 -1.46
CA GLY A 200 3.12 -0.34 -0.12
C GLY A 200 3.88 0.44 0.96
N ALA A 201 5.17 0.70 0.77
CA ALA A 201 6.00 1.54 1.65
C ALA A 201 7.27 1.99 0.92
N ALA A 202 8.03 2.90 1.52
CA ALA A 202 9.39 3.24 1.07
C ALA A 202 10.26 1.97 1.02
N VAL A 203 11.09 1.85 -0.02
CA VAL A 203 11.95 0.67 -0.20
C VAL A 203 13.24 0.85 0.60
N PRO A 204 13.57 -0.05 1.53
CA PRO A 204 14.80 0.05 2.32
C PRO A 204 16.06 -0.05 1.46
N GLY A 205 17.12 0.69 1.82
CA GLY A 205 18.39 0.71 1.11
C GLY A 205 18.98 -0.68 0.79
N PRO A 206 19.04 -1.64 1.74
CA PRO A 206 19.50 -2.99 1.46
C PRO A 206 18.73 -3.71 0.35
N VAL A 207 17.40 -3.49 0.28
CA VAL A 207 16.55 -4.06 -0.79
C VAL A 207 16.86 -3.41 -2.13
N ILE A 208 17.03 -2.08 -2.16
CA ILE A 208 17.45 -1.35 -3.37
C ILE A 208 18.79 -1.86 -3.88
N ASN A 209 19.78 -2.03 -2.98
CA ASN A 209 21.09 -2.56 -3.33
C ASN A 209 21.01 -3.98 -3.91
N ALA A 210 20.18 -4.86 -3.34
CA ALA A 210 19.96 -6.18 -3.88
C ALA A 210 19.31 -6.15 -5.28
N ILE A 211 18.31 -5.27 -5.49
CA ILE A 211 17.67 -5.06 -6.79
C ILE A 211 18.71 -4.62 -7.83
N ARG A 212 19.57 -3.66 -7.48
CA ARG A 212 20.65 -3.15 -8.34
C ARG A 212 21.67 -4.24 -8.68
N ASN A 213 22.22 -4.91 -7.67
CA ASN A 213 23.28 -5.91 -7.83
C ASN A 213 22.84 -7.10 -8.69
N HIS A 214 21.58 -7.48 -8.62
CA HIS A 214 21.04 -8.62 -9.37
C HIS A 214 20.27 -8.24 -10.63
N HIS A 215 20.17 -6.95 -10.95
CA HIS A 215 19.41 -6.41 -12.09
C HIS A 215 17.98 -6.99 -12.14
N LEU A 216 17.29 -6.97 -10.99
CA LEU A 216 15.94 -7.47 -10.90
C LEU A 216 14.96 -6.58 -11.67
N PRO A 217 13.92 -7.15 -12.35
CA PRO A 217 12.94 -6.39 -13.12
C PRO A 217 11.90 -5.72 -12.19
N VAL A 218 12.40 -4.96 -11.21
CA VAL A 218 11.58 -4.30 -10.20
C VAL A 218 11.19 -2.91 -10.68
N TYR A 219 9.89 -2.63 -10.60
CA TYR A 219 9.28 -1.34 -10.80
C TYR A 219 8.82 -0.83 -9.43
N ALA A 220 9.52 0.14 -8.86
CA ALA A 220 9.12 0.74 -7.59
C ALA A 220 7.87 1.59 -7.80
N SER A 221 6.75 1.14 -7.25
CA SER A 221 5.41 1.63 -7.55
C SER A 221 4.91 2.59 -6.48
N TYR A 222 4.22 3.66 -6.89
CA TYR A 222 3.50 4.55 -6.01
C TYR A 222 2.03 4.58 -6.36
N GLY A 223 1.20 4.52 -5.34
CA GLY A 223 -0.25 4.58 -5.43
C GLY A 223 -0.91 4.17 -4.13
N MET A 224 -2.22 4.26 -4.11
CA MET A 224 -3.07 4.03 -2.94
C MET A 224 -4.40 3.43 -3.34
N THR A 225 -5.23 3.07 -2.36
CA THR A 225 -6.57 2.53 -2.66
C THR A 225 -7.37 3.52 -3.50
N GLU A 226 -7.24 4.80 -3.22
CA GLU A 226 -7.95 5.90 -3.89
C GLU A 226 -7.56 6.07 -5.37
N THR A 227 -6.42 5.51 -5.80
CA THR A 227 -5.93 5.52 -7.20
C THR A 227 -5.88 4.13 -7.83
N ALA A 228 -6.69 3.19 -7.34
CA ALA A 228 -6.71 1.80 -7.79
C ALA A 228 -5.32 1.15 -7.83
N ALA A 229 -4.55 1.31 -6.75
CA ALA A 229 -3.24 0.76 -6.42
C ALA A 229 -2.03 1.43 -7.07
N LEU A 230 -2.12 1.98 -8.28
CA LEU A 230 -0.94 2.42 -9.01
C LEU A 230 -1.20 3.68 -9.83
N CYS A 231 -0.39 4.71 -9.63
CA CYS A 231 -0.42 5.92 -10.45
C CYS A 231 0.94 6.26 -11.07
N SER A 232 2.04 5.74 -10.52
CA SER A 232 3.38 5.87 -11.12
C SER A 232 4.28 4.72 -10.73
N PHE A 233 5.40 4.59 -11.44
CA PHE A 233 6.49 3.69 -11.06
C PHE A 233 7.85 4.28 -11.45
N CYS A 234 8.89 3.91 -10.68
CA CYS A 234 10.28 4.04 -11.09
C CYS A 234 10.66 2.76 -11.84
N PRO A 235 11.08 2.85 -13.11
CA PRO A 235 11.40 1.65 -13.90
C PRO A 235 12.75 1.05 -13.50
N PRO A 236 13.00 -0.23 -13.81
CA PRO A 236 14.16 -0.96 -13.29
C PRO A 236 15.51 -0.33 -13.66
N GLU A 237 15.70 0.18 -14.86
CA GLU A 237 16.96 0.81 -15.29
C GLU A 237 17.30 2.08 -14.50
N LYS A 238 16.29 2.79 -14.01
CA LYS A 238 16.48 3.95 -13.12
C LYS A 238 16.80 3.52 -11.68
N ILE A 239 16.31 2.35 -11.26
CA ILE A 239 16.67 1.77 -9.96
C ILE A 239 18.11 1.23 -10.00
N TRP A 240 18.54 0.64 -11.12
CA TRP A 240 19.89 0.08 -11.29
C TRP A 240 20.96 1.19 -11.39
N SER A 241 20.63 2.33 -11.98
CA SER A 241 21.47 3.53 -11.87
C SER A 241 21.42 4.07 -10.44
N ASP A 242 22.41 4.84 -10.03
CA ASP A 242 22.43 5.43 -8.68
C ASP A 242 21.64 6.76 -8.61
N GLU A 243 20.61 6.88 -9.46
CA GLU A 243 19.74 8.04 -9.50
C GLU A 243 18.69 7.99 -8.36
N PRO A 244 18.19 9.14 -7.90
CA PRO A 244 17.07 9.19 -6.98
C PRO A 244 15.85 8.44 -7.52
N LEU A 245 15.13 7.69 -6.66
CA LEU A 245 13.93 6.97 -7.05
C LEU A 245 12.80 7.96 -7.32
N ARG A 246 12.45 8.12 -8.59
CA ARG A 246 11.34 8.98 -9.03
C ARG A 246 10.22 8.15 -9.61
N GLY A 247 8.98 8.50 -9.25
CA GLY A 247 7.79 7.89 -9.83
C GLY A 247 7.43 8.55 -11.15
N TYR A 248 7.56 7.86 -12.27
CA TYR A 248 7.10 8.33 -13.58
C TYR A 248 5.61 8.04 -13.73
N PRO A 249 4.79 9.06 -14.04
CA PRO A 249 3.34 8.90 -14.10
C PRO A 249 2.91 7.90 -15.19
N LEU A 250 1.87 7.13 -14.90
CA LEU A 250 1.23 6.29 -15.91
C LEU A 250 0.47 7.15 -16.93
N PRO A 251 0.19 6.65 -18.13
CA PRO A 251 -0.63 7.34 -19.12
C PRO A 251 -1.95 7.84 -18.51
N GLY A 252 -2.24 9.12 -18.72
CA GLY A 252 -3.41 9.80 -18.15
C GLY A 252 -3.27 10.27 -16.71
N VAL A 253 -2.14 10.01 -16.05
CA VAL A 253 -1.87 10.52 -14.70
C VAL A 253 -1.03 11.79 -14.77
N LYS A 254 -1.37 12.78 -13.96
CA LYS A 254 -0.59 14.00 -13.77
C LYS A 254 -0.43 14.29 -12.29
N PHE A 255 0.80 14.48 -11.84
CA PHE A 255 1.11 14.99 -10.50
C PHE A 255 1.11 16.52 -10.48
N ILE A 256 0.61 17.09 -9.40
CA ILE A 256 0.55 18.54 -9.17
C ILE A 256 1.05 18.78 -7.75
N GLU A 257 2.07 19.63 -7.61
CA GLU A 257 2.58 20.06 -6.31
C GLU A 257 1.85 21.34 -5.88
N ILE A 258 1.26 21.33 -4.69
CA ILE A 258 0.65 22.50 -4.06
C ILE A 258 1.19 22.60 -2.62
N ASN A 259 2.01 23.59 -2.34
CA ASN A 259 2.63 23.79 -1.02
C ASN A 259 3.34 22.51 -0.51
N HIS A 260 4.14 21.87 -1.35
CA HIS A 260 4.83 20.60 -1.11
C HIS A 260 3.91 19.38 -0.92
N HIS A 261 2.61 19.53 -1.02
CA HIS A 261 1.66 18.41 -1.03
C HIS A 261 1.43 17.92 -2.45
N ILE A 262 1.46 16.61 -2.61
CA ILE A 262 1.22 15.97 -3.90
C ILE A 262 -0.28 15.76 -4.11
N HIS A 263 -0.76 16.27 -5.24
CA HIS A 263 -2.11 16.04 -5.74
C HIS A 263 -2.04 15.24 -7.04
N ILE A 264 -3.07 14.46 -7.32
CA ILE A 264 -3.12 13.58 -8.49
C ILE A 264 -4.37 13.88 -9.30
N HIS A 265 -4.19 14.18 -10.59
CA HIS A 265 -5.22 14.05 -11.59
C HIS A 265 -5.07 12.70 -12.28
N SER A 266 -6.11 11.85 -12.24
CA SER A 266 -6.05 10.52 -12.86
C SER A 266 -7.44 9.96 -13.13
N PRO A 267 -7.66 9.35 -14.31
CA PRO A 267 -8.90 8.63 -14.61
C PRO A 267 -9.09 7.38 -13.74
N ALA A 268 -8.06 6.94 -13.02
CA ALA A 268 -8.10 5.84 -12.08
C ALA A 268 -8.48 6.26 -10.65
N CYS A 269 -8.63 7.56 -10.37
CA CYS A 269 -9.12 8.01 -9.07
C CYS A 269 -10.52 7.49 -8.79
N GLY A 270 -10.74 7.00 -7.57
CA GLY A 270 -12.04 6.59 -7.09
C GLY A 270 -13.05 7.73 -7.08
N LEU A 271 -14.33 7.40 -6.94
CA LEU A 271 -15.42 8.39 -6.95
C LEU A 271 -15.53 9.16 -5.63
N GLY A 272 -14.99 8.64 -4.55
CA GLY A 272 -15.08 9.17 -3.20
C GLY A 272 -15.03 8.07 -2.14
N TYR A 273 -15.28 8.46 -0.90
CA TYR A 273 -15.54 7.50 0.17
C TYR A 273 -17.03 7.20 0.29
N TRP A 274 -17.36 5.95 0.57
CA TRP A 274 -18.74 5.57 0.85
C TRP A 274 -19.27 6.32 2.08
N LEU A 275 -20.45 6.93 1.96
CA LEU A 275 -21.06 7.83 2.94
C LEU A 275 -20.20 9.06 3.28
N GLY A 276 -19.22 9.39 2.46
CA GLY A 276 -18.36 10.56 2.57
C GLY A 276 -18.46 11.45 1.33
N GLU A 277 -17.50 12.36 1.22
CA GLU A 277 -17.43 13.29 0.10
C GLU A 277 -16.88 12.63 -1.16
N LYS A 278 -17.27 13.17 -2.32
CA LYS A 278 -16.62 12.84 -3.60
C LYS A 278 -15.18 13.33 -3.58
N PHE A 279 -14.29 12.59 -4.25
CA PHE A 279 -12.93 13.06 -4.40
C PHE A 279 -12.88 14.30 -5.29
N PRO A 280 -12.13 15.34 -4.88
CA PRO A 280 -11.83 16.46 -5.76
C PRO A 280 -10.91 16.03 -6.89
N ASP A 281 -10.87 16.81 -7.94
CA ASP A 281 -9.90 16.66 -9.03
C ASP A 281 -9.15 17.98 -9.20
N PRO A 282 -7.85 18.06 -8.90
CA PRO A 282 -6.97 16.95 -8.51
C PRO A 282 -7.19 16.45 -7.07
N TYR A 283 -6.98 15.12 -6.87
CA TYR A 283 -7.12 14.45 -5.58
C TYR A 283 -5.90 14.71 -4.68
N PRO A 284 -6.07 15.22 -3.44
CA PRO A 284 -4.98 15.40 -2.48
C PRO A 284 -4.58 14.06 -1.86
N THR A 285 -3.36 13.61 -2.10
CA THR A 285 -2.87 12.31 -1.62
C THR A 285 -2.61 12.27 -0.11
N GLY A 286 -2.35 13.43 0.48
CA GLY A 286 -1.82 13.58 1.83
C GLY A 286 -0.32 13.31 1.93
N ASP A 287 0.36 13.01 0.81
CA ASP A 287 1.80 12.84 0.76
C ASP A 287 2.50 14.17 0.47
N LEU A 288 3.69 14.34 1.04
CA LEU A 288 4.63 15.40 0.72
C LEU A 288 5.59 14.93 -0.37
N GLY A 289 6.06 15.87 -1.18
CA GLY A 289 7.02 15.56 -2.24
C GLY A 289 7.24 16.70 -3.20
N HIS A 290 7.94 16.39 -4.27
CA HIS A 290 8.27 17.33 -5.32
C HIS A 290 7.91 16.78 -6.71
N VAL A 291 7.37 17.62 -7.57
CA VAL A 291 7.11 17.29 -8.98
C VAL A 291 8.15 17.92 -9.86
N ASN A 292 8.93 17.08 -10.54
CA ASN A 292 10.00 17.52 -11.43
C ASN A 292 9.48 18.07 -12.77
N ALA A 293 10.33 18.78 -13.50
CA ALA A 293 9.98 19.36 -14.80
C ALA A 293 9.56 18.32 -15.87
N ASP A 294 10.04 17.08 -15.75
CA ASP A 294 9.66 15.95 -16.61
C ASP A 294 8.34 15.28 -16.20
N GLY A 295 7.66 15.81 -15.16
CA GLY A 295 6.41 15.28 -14.61
C GLY A 295 6.60 14.11 -13.64
N SER A 296 7.84 13.64 -13.40
CA SER A 296 8.11 12.62 -12.39
C SER A 296 7.93 13.19 -10.98
N VAL A 297 7.62 12.33 -10.02
CA VAL A 297 7.37 12.71 -8.62
C VAL A 297 8.36 12.06 -7.68
N GLU A 298 8.86 12.83 -6.74
CA GLU A 298 9.63 12.36 -5.59
C GLU A 298 8.75 12.43 -4.35
N ILE A 299 8.39 11.28 -3.79
CA ILE A 299 7.60 11.20 -2.56
C ILE A 299 8.56 11.24 -1.38
N GLN A 300 8.39 12.23 -0.51
CA GLN A 300 9.21 12.42 0.68
C GLN A 300 8.59 11.75 1.93
N GLY A 301 7.26 11.56 1.95
CA GLY A 301 6.58 10.91 3.06
C GLY A 301 5.13 11.37 3.22
N ARG A 302 4.51 10.97 4.33
CA ARG A 302 3.13 11.34 4.65
C ARG A 302 3.11 12.68 5.38
N GLY A 303 2.31 13.63 4.88
CA GLY A 303 2.09 14.90 5.53
C GLY A 303 1.42 14.77 6.93
N ASP A 304 0.61 13.73 7.12
CA ASP A 304 -0.02 13.41 8.41
C ASP A 304 0.92 12.74 9.41
N ARG A 305 2.14 12.33 8.99
CA ARG A 305 3.20 11.84 9.89
C ARG A 305 4.10 12.95 10.44
N ILE A 306 4.03 14.16 9.88
CA ILE A 306 4.84 15.28 10.37
C ILE A 306 4.57 15.51 11.86
N ILE A 307 5.64 15.56 12.64
CA ILE A 307 5.61 15.76 14.09
C ILE A 307 5.82 17.26 14.34
N ASN A 308 4.88 17.90 15.03
CA ASN A 308 5.04 19.30 15.42
C ASN A 308 5.72 19.37 16.80
N SER A 309 7.06 19.44 16.82
CA SER A 309 7.86 19.43 18.04
C SER A 309 8.48 20.79 18.32
N GLY A 310 8.07 21.43 19.40
CA GLY A 310 8.59 22.75 19.79
C GLY A 310 8.31 23.86 18.77
N GLY A 311 7.24 23.73 17.99
CA GLY A 311 6.88 24.68 16.92
C GLY A 311 7.57 24.37 15.56
N GLU A 312 8.44 23.40 15.49
CA GLU A 312 9.11 22.97 14.27
C GLU A 312 8.42 21.72 13.67
N LYS A 313 8.37 21.67 12.33
CA LYS A 313 7.87 20.52 11.57
C LYS A 313 8.98 19.50 11.36
N VAL A 314 8.88 18.37 12.01
CA VAL A 314 9.86 17.29 11.95
C VAL A 314 9.34 16.16 11.07
N ASP A 315 10.11 15.79 10.06
CA ASP A 315 9.84 14.61 9.24
C ASP A 315 10.43 13.37 9.91
N PRO A 316 9.61 12.41 10.37
CA PRO A 316 10.08 11.18 10.99
C PRO A 316 10.87 10.28 10.05
N ALA A 317 10.57 10.30 8.74
CA ALA A 317 11.27 9.46 7.76
C ALA A 317 12.76 9.80 7.71
N ARG A 318 13.12 11.09 7.75
CA ARG A 318 14.52 11.55 7.80
C ARG A 318 15.27 11.02 9.02
N ILE A 319 14.61 10.91 10.17
CA ILE A 319 15.22 10.36 11.40
C ILE A 319 15.42 8.85 11.23
N GLU A 320 14.41 8.16 10.69
CA GLU A 320 14.45 6.72 10.40
C GLU A 320 15.63 6.40 9.47
N ASP A 321 15.80 7.18 8.40
CA ASP A 321 16.89 7.00 7.42
C ASP A 321 18.28 7.20 8.04
N VAL A 322 18.46 8.27 8.82
CA VAL A 322 19.72 8.53 9.52
C VAL A 322 20.08 7.36 10.45
N LEU A 323 19.12 6.85 11.22
CA LEU A 323 19.39 5.76 12.14
C LEU A 323 19.60 4.42 11.43
N LYS A 324 18.87 4.13 10.35
CA LYS A 324 19.10 2.94 9.52
C LYS A 324 20.48 2.94 8.86
N ALA A 325 20.94 4.08 8.39
CA ALA A 325 22.26 4.22 7.76
C ALA A 325 23.42 3.88 8.69
N THR A 326 23.23 3.96 10.00
CA THR A 326 24.26 3.60 10.98
C THR A 326 24.54 2.11 11.13
N GLY A 327 23.59 1.25 10.70
CA GLY A 327 23.61 -0.19 10.97
C GLY A 327 23.32 -0.58 12.45
N LEU A 328 23.07 0.40 13.33
CA LEU A 328 22.74 0.14 14.74
C LEU A 328 21.32 -0.41 14.94
N VAL A 329 20.45 -0.18 13.98
CA VAL A 329 19.05 -0.60 14.03
C VAL A 329 18.74 -1.58 12.91
N LYS A 330 17.97 -2.63 13.23
CA LYS A 330 17.43 -3.58 12.25
C LYS A 330 16.14 -3.07 11.63
N ASP A 331 15.32 -2.41 12.46
CA ASP A 331 14.08 -1.76 12.05
C ASP A 331 13.77 -0.61 12.99
N ILE A 332 13.03 0.39 12.52
CA ILE A 332 12.69 1.60 13.29
C ILE A 332 11.42 2.23 12.76
N PHE A 333 10.63 2.76 13.68
CA PHE A 333 9.49 3.62 13.38
C PHE A 333 9.49 4.84 14.31
N VAL A 334 9.49 6.05 13.74
CA VAL A 334 9.49 7.31 14.48
C VAL A 334 8.10 7.94 14.45
N PHE A 335 7.63 8.42 15.60
CA PHE A 335 6.31 9.03 15.74
C PHE A 335 6.29 10.11 16.81
N GLY A 336 5.30 11.00 16.73
CA GLY A 336 5.08 12.05 17.71
C GLY A 336 4.12 11.59 18.80
N VAL A 337 4.45 11.86 20.07
CA VAL A 337 3.56 11.65 21.22
C VAL A 337 3.20 13.00 21.80
N ILE A 338 1.94 13.19 22.20
CA ILE A 338 1.47 14.45 22.83
C ILE A 338 2.33 14.74 24.06
N ASP A 339 2.81 15.96 24.14
CA ASP A 339 3.73 16.41 25.19
C ASP A 339 3.41 17.85 25.58
N ALA A 340 3.35 18.12 26.89
CA ALA A 340 2.98 19.43 27.41
C ALA A 340 4.00 20.53 27.09
N GLN A 341 5.30 20.17 26.97
CA GLN A 341 6.38 21.12 26.69
C GLN A 341 6.58 21.36 25.20
N TRP A 342 6.48 20.30 24.39
CA TRP A 342 6.85 20.30 22.97
C TRP A 342 5.66 20.32 22.02
N GLY A 343 4.40 20.26 22.53
CA GLY A 343 3.23 19.96 21.73
C GLY A 343 3.21 18.48 21.30
N GLN A 344 4.26 18.07 20.58
CA GLN A 344 4.58 16.66 20.35
C GLN A 344 6.07 16.44 20.59
N ARG A 345 6.43 15.37 21.30
CA ARG A 345 7.81 14.90 21.42
C ARG A 345 8.06 13.77 20.43
N VAL A 346 9.24 13.78 19.85
CA VAL A 346 9.71 12.75 18.92
C VAL A 346 10.09 11.49 19.69
N VAL A 347 9.53 10.35 19.32
CA VAL A 347 9.79 9.03 19.91
C VAL A 347 10.21 8.07 18.82
N ALA A 348 11.25 7.28 19.05
CA ALA A 348 11.72 6.22 18.16
C ALA A 348 11.43 4.84 18.76
N CYS A 349 10.62 4.04 18.06
CA CYS A 349 10.44 2.61 18.35
C CYS A 349 11.48 1.83 17.55
N VAL A 350 12.35 1.07 18.20
CA VAL A 350 13.61 0.55 17.63
C VAL A 350 13.71 -0.96 17.82
N VAL A 351 14.04 -1.67 16.73
CA VAL A 351 14.51 -3.04 16.75
C VAL A 351 16.03 -3.03 16.56
N ALA A 352 16.78 -3.45 17.54
CA ALA A 352 18.24 -3.47 17.50
C ALA A 352 18.79 -4.73 18.16
N SER A 353 20.02 -5.12 17.79
CA SER A 353 20.70 -6.27 18.42
C SER A 353 21.18 -5.91 19.82
N GLU A 354 21.51 -4.63 20.05
CA GLU A 354 21.96 -4.09 21.34
C GLU A 354 21.10 -2.87 21.73
N TYR A 355 20.72 -2.80 22.99
CA TYR A 355 19.90 -1.70 23.53
C TYR A 355 20.78 -0.50 23.93
N ASN A 356 21.41 0.12 22.93
CA ASN A 356 22.35 1.23 23.14
C ASN A 356 21.76 2.58 22.74
N SER A 357 20.96 3.17 23.63
CA SER A 357 20.36 4.48 23.41
C SER A 357 21.39 5.61 23.28
N ALA A 358 22.57 5.49 23.89
CA ALA A 358 23.63 6.50 23.80
C ALA A 358 24.22 6.56 22.39
N ALA A 359 24.47 5.41 21.75
CA ALA A 359 24.92 5.35 20.36
C ALA A 359 23.87 5.95 19.39
N LEU A 360 22.59 5.64 19.59
CA LEU A 360 21.51 6.20 18.78
C LEU A 360 21.38 7.72 18.96
N LYS A 361 21.49 8.23 20.20
CA LYS A 361 21.50 9.67 20.48
C LYS A 361 22.65 10.38 19.76
N LYS A 362 23.85 9.80 19.80
CA LYS A 362 25.02 10.33 19.09
C LYS A 362 24.81 10.34 17.58
N ALA A 363 24.23 9.29 17.02
CA ALA A 363 23.97 9.17 15.60
C ALA A 363 23.04 10.27 15.05
N VAL A 364 22.06 10.72 15.84
CA VAL A 364 21.12 11.77 15.45
C VAL A 364 21.59 13.20 15.74
N GLU A 365 22.82 13.38 16.25
CA GLU A 365 23.38 14.73 16.48
C GLU A 365 23.54 15.54 15.20
N VAL A 366 23.61 14.88 14.04
CA VAL A 366 23.60 15.50 12.72
C VAL A 366 22.27 16.17 12.35
N LEU A 367 21.19 15.83 13.07
CA LEU A 367 19.86 16.40 12.88
C LEU A 367 19.66 17.62 13.78
N GLU A 368 18.72 18.47 13.38
CA GLU A 368 18.27 19.61 14.18
C GLU A 368 17.76 19.15 15.55
N PRO A 369 17.90 19.94 16.62
CA PRO A 369 17.53 19.54 17.99
C PRO A 369 16.07 19.09 18.15
N ALA A 370 15.14 19.68 17.39
CA ALA A 370 13.73 19.31 17.38
C ALA A 370 13.49 17.91 16.79
N ALA A 371 14.31 17.51 15.80
CA ALA A 371 14.21 16.21 15.14
C ALA A 371 14.85 15.06 15.92
N ARG A 372 15.58 15.35 17.00
CA ARG A 372 16.26 14.30 17.78
C ARG A 372 15.27 13.60 18.70
N PRO A 373 15.09 12.26 18.60
CA PRO A 373 14.19 11.53 19.46
C PRO A 373 14.49 11.76 20.94
N LYS A 374 13.45 12.08 21.70
CA LYS A 374 13.57 12.28 23.17
C LYS A 374 13.49 10.94 23.90
N ASN A 375 12.79 9.95 23.30
CA ASN A 375 12.66 8.61 23.85
C ASN A 375 12.95 7.57 22.78
N TYR A 376 13.55 6.45 23.21
CA TYR A 376 13.78 5.24 22.43
C TYR A 376 13.06 4.08 23.12
N ILE A 377 12.14 3.42 22.40
CA ILE A 377 11.44 2.21 22.83
C ILE A 377 12.11 1.05 22.10
N PHE A 378 12.80 0.19 22.84
CA PHE A 378 13.40 -1.01 22.28
C PHE A 378 12.39 -2.15 22.30
N VAL A 379 12.20 -2.77 21.14
CA VAL A 379 11.26 -3.87 20.93
C VAL A 379 11.93 -4.99 20.13
N GLU A 380 11.45 -6.21 20.27
CA GLU A 380 11.88 -7.33 19.43
C GLU A 380 11.36 -7.19 17.99
N LYS A 381 10.19 -6.55 17.84
CA LYS A 381 9.53 -6.32 16.57
C LYS A 381 8.69 -5.04 16.67
N ILE A 382 8.70 -4.23 15.61
CA ILE A 382 7.83 -3.04 15.53
C ILE A 382 6.38 -3.46 15.71
N PRO A 383 5.64 -2.85 16.66
CA PRO A 383 4.22 -3.13 16.85
C PRO A 383 3.43 -2.82 15.58
N LEU A 384 2.73 -3.82 15.04
CA LEU A 384 1.89 -3.69 13.86
C LEU A 384 0.47 -4.11 14.20
N ASP A 385 -0.50 -3.40 13.66
CA ASP A 385 -1.90 -3.79 13.71
C ASP A 385 -2.19 -4.98 12.76
N ALA A 386 -3.42 -5.48 12.78
CA ALA A 386 -3.85 -6.61 11.96
C ALA A 386 -3.70 -6.35 10.43
N ARG A 387 -3.46 -5.11 10.01
CA ARG A 387 -3.24 -4.68 8.63
C ARG A 387 -1.77 -4.58 8.26
N GLY A 388 -0.87 -4.88 9.19
CA GLY A 388 0.57 -4.69 9.02
C GLY A 388 1.04 -3.23 9.09
N LYS A 389 0.19 -2.30 9.60
CA LYS A 389 0.56 -0.90 9.84
C LYS A 389 0.98 -0.72 11.29
N PHE A 390 1.83 0.29 11.53
CA PHE A 390 2.29 0.63 12.88
C PHE A 390 1.12 0.81 13.87
N ASP A 391 1.13 0.05 14.93
CA ASP A 391 0.18 0.15 16.04
C ASP A 391 0.70 1.17 17.07
N ARG A 392 0.26 2.42 16.87
CA ARG A 392 0.63 3.54 17.72
C ARG A 392 0.23 3.33 19.19
N LEU A 393 -0.97 2.80 19.44
CA LEU A 393 -1.47 2.60 20.80
C LEU A 393 -0.66 1.54 21.54
N ALA A 394 -0.28 0.46 20.85
CA ALA A 394 0.60 -0.55 21.41
C ALA A 394 1.98 0.04 21.74
N ALA A 395 2.55 0.84 20.85
CA ALA A 395 3.84 1.50 21.07
C ALA A 395 3.78 2.54 22.23
N GLU A 396 2.72 3.34 22.31
CA GLU A 396 2.54 4.31 23.38
C GLU A 396 2.43 3.64 24.77
N ARG A 397 1.78 2.47 24.88
CA ARG A 397 1.74 1.68 26.13
C ARG A 397 3.13 1.25 26.61
N LEU A 398 4.06 1.01 25.69
CA LEU A 398 5.44 0.65 26.05
C LEU A 398 6.26 1.83 26.62
N LEU A 399 5.79 3.06 26.43
CA LEU A 399 6.41 4.24 27.06
C LEU A 399 6.08 4.38 28.55
N GLN A 400 5.21 3.54 29.11
CA GLN A 400 4.72 3.64 30.48
C GLN A 400 4.16 5.03 30.83
N ILE A 401 3.45 5.63 29.88
CA ILE A 401 2.75 6.92 30.02
C ILE A 401 1.29 6.66 30.35
#